data_e480210685f8fea9c28b8a483bdf59db
#
_entry.id   e480210685f8fea9c28b8a483bdf59db
#
_cell.length_a   1.000
_cell.length_b   1.000
_cell.length_c   1.000
_cell.angle_alpha   90.00
_cell.angle_beta   90.00
_cell.angle_gamma   90.00
#
_symmetry.space_group_name_H-M   'P 1'
#
loop_
_entity.id
_entity.type
_entity.pdbx_description
1 polymer ?
#
loop_
_entity_poly.entity_id
_entity_poly.type
_entity_poly.pdbx_seq_one_letter_code
_entity_poly.pdbx_strand_id
1 'polypeptide(L)'
;KILITGGSGFLGTALLKNPSFNDALSVGRTPPNQGGKFLRITLDAASDYTHILSDIDIIVHVAARAHVMDEVLEDPLQEYRSINTLATLNLAKQAANKGVKRFIFISSIKVLGENTERGSPFTADCPFNPQDPYSISKAEAEIGLLKLAKNTNMQVVIIRPPLVYGKGVKGNFAKLLKLTSLSIPLPLASIKNKRSMVSIENLVSLITTCLLHLAYV
;
A
#
# COMPACT_ATOMS: atom_id res chain seq x y z
N LYS A 1 8.60 4.61 -17.91
CA LYS A 1 7.40 3.72 -17.76
C LYS A 1 7.09 3.43 -16.29
N ILE A 2 5.82 3.16 -15.98
CA ILE A 2 5.34 2.87 -14.62
C ILE A 2 4.96 1.39 -14.51
N LEU A 3 5.35 0.76 -13.39
CA LEU A 3 4.89 -0.56 -13.00
C LEU A 3 4.01 -0.42 -11.74
N ILE A 4 2.85 -1.08 -11.74
CA ILE A 4 1.93 -1.11 -10.58
C ILE A 4 1.78 -2.55 -10.11
N THR A 5 2.05 -2.81 -8.84
CA THR A 5 1.69 -4.08 -8.21
C THR A 5 0.34 -3.97 -7.52
N GLY A 6 -0.44 -5.05 -7.52
CA GLY A 6 -1.74 -5.04 -6.85
C GLY A 6 -2.86 -4.29 -7.59
N GLY A 7 -2.78 -4.19 -8.92
CA GLY A 7 -3.74 -3.47 -9.78
C GLY A 7 -5.19 -3.95 -9.67
N SER A 8 -5.45 -5.20 -9.27
CA SER A 8 -6.80 -5.73 -9.05
C SER A 8 -7.41 -5.37 -7.69
N GLY A 9 -6.62 -4.79 -6.78
CA GLY A 9 -7.08 -4.35 -5.47
C GLY A 9 -7.86 -3.02 -5.50
N PHE A 10 -8.38 -2.60 -4.35
CA PHE A 10 -9.17 -1.37 -4.21
C PHE A 10 -8.41 -0.13 -4.70
N LEU A 11 -7.22 0.14 -4.18
CA LEU A 11 -6.38 1.27 -4.58
C LEU A 11 -5.82 1.08 -5.99
N GLY A 12 -5.32 -0.12 -6.33
CA GLY A 12 -4.77 -0.40 -7.66
C GLY A 12 -5.79 -0.18 -8.78
N THR A 13 -7.05 -0.59 -8.55
CA THR A 13 -8.16 -0.32 -9.49
C THR A 13 -8.41 1.18 -9.66
N ALA A 14 -8.32 1.97 -8.59
CA ALA A 14 -8.49 3.42 -8.67
C ALA A 14 -7.33 4.11 -9.39
N LEU A 15 -6.10 3.68 -9.16
CA LEU A 15 -4.92 4.17 -9.88
C LEU A 15 -5.03 3.92 -11.38
N LEU A 16 -5.35 2.69 -11.79
CA LEU A 16 -5.45 2.31 -13.20
C LEU A 16 -6.62 3.00 -13.95
N LYS A 17 -7.54 3.64 -13.25
CA LYS A 17 -8.57 4.52 -13.84
C LYS A 17 -8.11 5.95 -14.05
N ASN A 18 -7.02 6.36 -13.43
CA ASN A 18 -6.49 7.70 -13.57
C ASN A 18 -5.63 7.79 -14.83
N PRO A 19 -5.81 8.82 -15.70
CA PRO A 19 -5.09 8.98 -16.96
C PRO A 19 -3.56 8.91 -16.84
N SER A 20 -2.99 9.35 -15.72
CA SER A 20 -1.53 9.28 -15.46
C SER A 20 -0.96 7.87 -15.47
N PHE A 21 -1.80 6.84 -15.41
CA PHE A 21 -1.42 5.43 -15.39
C PHE A 21 -1.86 4.64 -16.63
N ASN A 22 -2.35 5.29 -17.69
CA ASN A 22 -2.85 4.63 -18.90
C ASN A 22 -1.83 3.67 -19.54
N ASP A 23 -0.54 4.01 -19.47
CA ASP A 23 0.54 3.19 -20.00
C ASP A 23 1.24 2.30 -18.95
N ALA A 24 0.73 2.26 -17.74
CA ALA A 24 1.32 1.47 -16.67
C ALA A 24 1.19 -0.04 -16.94
N LEU A 25 2.26 -0.78 -16.64
CA LEU A 25 2.23 -2.23 -16.57
C LEU A 25 1.72 -2.66 -15.19
N SER A 26 0.57 -3.31 -15.15
CA SER A 26 0.08 -3.93 -13.92
C SER A 26 0.64 -5.34 -13.77
N VAL A 27 1.13 -5.69 -12.58
CA VAL A 27 1.61 -7.04 -12.28
C VAL A 27 0.92 -7.59 -11.03
N GLY A 28 0.64 -8.89 -11.04
CA GLY A 28 -0.02 -9.56 -9.93
C GLY A 28 -0.60 -10.91 -10.29
N ARG A 29 -1.31 -11.54 -9.36
CA ARG A 29 -1.93 -12.86 -9.57
C ARG A 29 -3.21 -12.79 -10.41
N THR A 30 -3.94 -11.71 -10.30
CA THR A 30 -5.26 -11.50 -10.94
C THR A 30 -5.22 -10.25 -11.80
N PRO A 31 -5.72 -10.30 -13.04
CA PRO A 31 -5.79 -9.13 -13.91
C PRO A 31 -6.73 -8.06 -13.33
N PRO A 32 -6.47 -6.77 -13.60
CA PRO A 32 -7.38 -5.70 -13.25
C PRO A 32 -8.67 -5.76 -14.08
N ASN A 33 -9.81 -5.42 -13.48
CA ASN A 33 -11.11 -5.49 -14.15
C ASN A 33 -11.27 -4.50 -15.31
N GLN A 34 -10.54 -3.39 -15.29
CA GLN A 34 -10.60 -2.33 -16.31
C GLN A 34 -9.73 -2.63 -17.55
N GLY A 35 -9.06 -3.78 -17.60
CA GLY A 35 -8.11 -4.09 -18.67
C GLY A 35 -6.79 -3.36 -18.51
N GLY A 36 -6.07 -3.13 -19.62
CA GLY A 36 -4.75 -2.51 -19.66
C GLY A 36 -3.62 -3.54 -19.77
N LYS A 37 -2.39 -3.06 -19.76
CA LYS A 37 -1.19 -3.92 -19.82
C LYS A 37 -1.07 -4.69 -18.50
N PHE A 38 -1.13 -6.01 -18.59
CA PHE A 38 -1.04 -6.88 -17.43
C PHE A 38 -0.11 -8.06 -17.66
N LEU A 39 0.67 -8.37 -16.64
CA LEU A 39 1.48 -9.59 -16.61
C LEU A 39 1.20 -10.36 -15.31
N ARG A 40 0.90 -11.65 -15.44
CA ARG A 40 0.66 -12.51 -14.27
C ARG A 40 1.99 -12.87 -13.62
N ILE A 41 2.19 -12.38 -12.41
CA ILE A 41 3.37 -12.63 -11.59
C ILE A 41 2.94 -12.83 -10.15
N THR A 42 3.51 -13.83 -9.48
CA THR A 42 3.44 -13.97 -8.03
C THR A 42 4.58 -13.16 -7.40
N LEU A 43 4.25 -12.28 -6.46
CA LEU A 43 5.25 -11.56 -5.69
C LEU A 43 5.66 -12.40 -4.50
N ASP A 44 6.92 -12.80 -4.46
CA ASP A 44 7.52 -13.58 -3.36
C ASP A 44 8.99 -13.20 -3.16
N ALA A 45 9.62 -13.81 -2.15
CA ALA A 45 10.98 -13.50 -1.75
C ALA A 45 12.06 -14.05 -2.69
N ALA A 46 11.73 -15.00 -3.57
CA ALA A 46 12.67 -15.74 -4.41
C ALA A 46 12.52 -15.46 -5.90
N SER A 47 11.40 -14.86 -6.33
CA SER A 47 11.15 -14.61 -7.76
C SER A 47 12.14 -13.66 -8.39
N ASP A 48 12.49 -13.95 -9.65
CA ASP A 48 13.26 -13.05 -10.51
C ASP A 48 12.31 -12.11 -11.29
N TYR A 49 12.46 -10.83 -11.04
CA TYR A 49 11.69 -9.75 -11.68
C TYR A 49 12.51 -9.00 -12.73
N THR A 50 13.77 -9.37 -12.98
CA THR A 50 14.69 -8.61 -13.83
C THR A 50 14.17 -8.42 -15.24
N HIS A 51 13.43 -9.40 -15.77
CA HIS A 51 12.87 -9.38 -17.11
C HIS A 51 11.76 -8.34 -17.33
N ILE A 52 11.07 -7.91 -16.26
CA ILE A 52 10.00 -6.89 -16.34
C ILE A 52 10.48 -5.49 -15.97
N LEU A 53 11.67 -5.36 -15.41
CA LEU A 53 12.17 -4.11 -14.84
C LEU A 53 13.02 -3.28 -15.80
N SER A 54 13.44 -3.84 -16.94
CA SER A 54 14.42 -3.23 -17.85
C SER A 54 14.02 -1.85 -18.39
N ASP A 55 12.72 -1.60 -18.53
CA ASP A 55 12.20 -0.33 -19.07
C ASP A 55 11.33 0.44 -18.05
N ILE A 56 11.42 0.09 -16.78
CA ILE A 56 10.62 0.69 -15.73
C ILE A 56 11.40 1.82 -15.05
N ASP A 57 10.81 3.00 -15.02
CA ASP A 57 11.36 4.17 -14.31
C ASP A 57 10.81 4.27 -12.88
N ILE A 58 9.52 3.93 -12.68
CA ILE A 58 8.80 4.13 -11.42
C ILE A 58 8.00 2.88 -11.08
N ILE A 59 8.07 2.44 -9.84
CA ILE A 59 7.21 1.39 -9.29
C ILE A 59 6.24 2.00 -8.28
N VAL A 60 4.94 1.70 -8.42
CA VAL A 60 3.92 1.97 -7.40
C VAL A 60 3.52 0.63 -6.79
N HIS A 61 4.05 0.37 -5.60
CA HIS A 61 3.87 -0.90 -4.91
C HIS A 61 2.66 -0.85 -3.97
N VAL A 62 1.52 -1.33 -4.49
CA VAL A 62 0.23 -1.38 -3.78
C VAL A 62 -0.08 -2.77 -3.25
N ALA A 63 0.54 -3.80 -3.86
CA ALA A 63 0.31 -5.18 -3.45
C ALA A 63 0.68 -5.39 -1.98
N ALA A 64 -0.24 -5.98 -1.25
CA ALA A 64 -0.04 -6.40 0.13
C ALA A 64 -1.02 -7.51 0.49
N ARG A 65 -0.63 -8.38 1.42
CA ARG A 65 -1.58 -9.16 2.19
C ARG A 65 -2.17 -8.20 3.24
N ALA A 66 -3.45 -7.88 3.10
CA ALA A 66 -4.23 -7.11 4.09
C ALA A 66 -4.99 -8.10 4.98
N HIS A 67 -5.68 -7.59 6.01
CA HIS A 67 -6.47 -8.42 6.93
C HIS A 67 -7.40 -9.38 6.18
N VAL A 68 -7.16 -10.66 6.33
CA VAL A 68 -8.08 -11.74 5.96
C VAL A 68 -8.80 -12.14 7.25
N MET A 69 -10.09 -11.83 7.34
CA MET A 69 -10.85 -11.92 8.60
C MET A 69 -11.18 -13.35 9.04
N ASP A 70 -11.00 -14.35 8.17
CA ASP A 70 -11.49 -15.71 8.37
C ASP A 70 -10.40 -16.80 8.23
N GLU A 71 -9.12 -16.44 8.17
CA GLU A 71 -8.04 -17.44 8.12
C GLU A 71 -7.45 -17.71 9.52
N VAL A 72 -7.55 -18.95 9.96
CA VAL A 72 -6.77 -19.46 11.10
C VAL A 72 -5.38 -19.81 10.57
N LEU A 73 -4.43 -18.91 10.74
CA LEU A 73 -3.04 -19.13 10.38
C LEU A 73 -2.27 -19.68 11.58
N GLU A 74 -1.38 -20.64 11.36
CA GLU A 74 -0.48 -21.14 12.41
C GLU A 74 0.51 -20.06 12.86
N ASP A 75 1.09 -19.31 11.93
CA ASP A 75 1.96 -18.15 12.19
C ASP A 75 1.56 -16.96 11.32
N PRO A 76 0.62 -16.11 11.78
CA PRO A 76 0.18 -14.94 11.04
C PRO A 76 1.32 -13.98 10.68
N LEU A 77 2.27 -13.78 11.60
CA LEU A 77 3.36 -12.82 11.37
C LEU A 77 4.27 -13.26 10.22
N GLN A 78 4.63 -14.54 10.17
CA GLN A 78 5.46 -15.07 9.10
C GLN A 78 4.78 -14.96 7.73
N GLU A 79 3.47 -15.21 7.67
CA GLU A 79 2.67 -15.04 6.45
C GLU A 79 2.64 -13.59 5.97
N TYR A 80 2.45 -12.64 6.87
CA TYR A 80 2.53 -11.22 6.51
C TYR A 80 3.94 -10.81 6.09
N ARG A 81 4.99 -11.28 6.77
CA ARG A 81 6.39 -11.02 6.42
C ARG A 81 6.76 -11.54 5.04
N SER A 82 6.31 -12.74 4.68
CA SER A 82 6.66 -13.33 3.38
C SER A 82 6.23 -12.44 2.22
N ILE A 83 5.03 -11.86 2.29
CA ILE A 83 4.44 -11.05 1.22
C ILE A 83 4.75 -9.55 1.39
N ASN A 84 4.52 -9.00 2.58
CA ASN A 84 4.60 -7.55 2.77
C ASN A 84 6.04 -7.06 2.98
N THR A 85 6.91 -7.90 3.54
CA THR A 85 8.30 -7.53 3.80
C THR A 85 9.24 -8.14 2.76
N LEU A 86 9.35 -9.47 2.73
CA LEU A 86 10.38 -10.15 1.95
C LEU A 86 10.18 -9.99 0.44
N ALA A 87 8.95 -10.20 -0.05
CA ALA A 87 8.65 -10.00 -1.47
C ALA A 87 8.81 -8.54 -1.90
N THR A 88 8.41 -7.58 -1.06
CA THR A 88 8.60 -6.15 -1.31
C THR A 88 10.08 -5.80 -1.42
N LEU A 89 10.91 -6.25 -0.49
CA LEU A 89 12.34 -5.97 -0.47
C LEU A 89 13.07 -6.67 -1.63
N ASN A 90 12.66 -7.88 -2.00
CA ASN A 90 13.19 -8.57 -3.18
C ASN A 90 12.91 -7.76 -4.46
N LEU A 91 11.66 -7.35 -4.67
CA LEU A 91 11.29 -6.51 -5.82
C LEU A 91 12.09 -5.19 -5.83
N ALA A 92 12.15 -4.49 -4.70
CA ALA A 92 12.82 -3.20 -4.58
C ALA A 92 14.34 -3.31 -4.84
N LYS A 93 15.00 -4.37 -4.32
CA LYS A 93 16.42 -4.64 -4.57
C LYS A 93 16.70 -4.86 -6.04
N GLN A 94 15.90 -5.69 -6.72
CA GLN A 94 16.05 -5.94 -8.15
C GLN A 94 15.75 -4.68 -8.96
N ALA A 95 14.76 -3.89 -8.57
CA ALA A 95 14.43 -2.60 -9.18
C ALA A 95 15.61 -1.62 -9.10
N ALA A 96 16.23 -1.46 -7.94
CA ALA A 96 17.41 -0.62 -7.77
C ALA A 96 18.57 -1.08 -8.67
N ASN A 97 18.83 -2.38 -8.73
CA ASN A 97 19.88 -2.96 -9.59
C ASN A 97 19.60 -2.76 -11.09
N LYS A 98 18.34 -2.64 -11.49
CA LYS A 98 17.92 -2.36 -12.88
C LYS A 98 17.80 -0.88 -13.21
N GLY A 99 18.13 0.01 -12.28
CA GLY A 99 18.12 1.44 -12.51
C GLY A 99 16.75 2.09 -12.44
N VAL A 100 15.78 1.44 -11.80
CA VAL A 100 14.48 2.08 -11.46
C VAL A 100 14.76 3.31 -10.63
N LYS A 101 14.20 4.45 -11.03
CA LYS A 101 14.48 5.76 -10.42
C LYS A 101 13.72 5.97 -9.12
N ARG A 102 12.49 5.43 -9.03
CA ARG A 102 11.61 5.67 -7.88
C ARG A 102 10.75 4.47 -7.52
N PHE A 103 10.66 4.20 -6.23
CA PHE A 103 9.82 3.18 -5.63
C PHE A 103 8.84 3.84 -4.65
N ILE A 104 7.55 3.89 -5.03
CA ILE A 104 6.48 4.42 -4.19
C ILE A 104 5.83 3.26 -3.45
N PHE A 105 5.99 3.21 -2.13
CA PHE A 105 5.48 2.15 -1.27
C PHE A 105 4.23 2.60 -0.53
N ILE A 106 3.14 1.86 -0.70
CA ILE A 106 1.93 2.10 0.07
C ILE A 106 1.99 1.29 1.37
N SER A 107 2.30 2.01 2.44
CA SER A 107 2.35 1.50 3.80
C SER A 107 1.01 1.68 4.52
N SER A 108 1.02 1.94 5.80
CA SER A 108 -0.16 2.22 6.64
C SER A 108 0.22 3.11 7.80
N ILE A 109 -0.69 3.97 8.23
CA ILE A 109 -0.53 4.74 9.48
C ILE A 109 -0.33 3.84 10.70
N LYS A 110 -0.81 2.59 10.66
CA LYS A 110 -0.66 1.60 11.74
C LYS A 110 0.79 1.25 12.09
N VAL A 111 1.76 1.57 11.24
CA VAL A 111 3.17 1.39 11.57
C VAL A 111 3.62 2.30 12.70
N LEU A 112 2.90 3.42 12.93
CA LEU A 112 3.15 4.38 13.99
C LEU A 112 2.34 4.12 15.27
N GLY A 113 1.35 3.21 15.20
CA GLY A 113 0.47 2.87 16.31
C GLY A 113 -1.01 2.91 15.93
N GLU A 114 -1.87 2.58 16.90
CA GLU A 114 -3.33 2.53 16.68
C GLU A 114 -4.05 3.79 17.19
N ASN A 115 -3.48 4.47 18.14
CA ASN A 115 -4.09 5.62 18.82
C ASN A 115 -3.09 6.75 18.98
N THR A 116 -3.61 7.99 19.00
CA THR A 116 -2.85 9.20 19.34
C THR A 116 -3.49 9.87 20.54
N GLU A 117 -2.69 10.58 21.31
CA GLU A 117 -3.20 11.47 22.34
C GLU A 117 -3.79 12.75 21.72
N ARG A 118 -4.69 13.39 22.47
CA ARG A 118 -5.30 14.64 22.01
C ARG A 118 -4.23 15.74 21.87
N GLY A 119 -4.12 16.30 20.68
CA GLY A 119 -3.14 17.34 20.38
C GLY A 119 -1.78 16.84 19.90
N SER A 120 -1.55 15.51 19.86
CA SER A 120 -0.31 14.88 19.40
C SER A 120 -0.56 13.96 18.20
N PRO A 121 -0.86 14.51 17.02
CA PRO A 121 -1.11 13.68 15.82
C PRO A 121 0.17 12.97 15.37
N PHE A 122 0.02 11.84 14.69
CA PHE A 122 1.15 11.20 14.01
C PHE A 122 1.75 12.12 12.94
N THR A 123 3.07 12.21 12.95
CA THR A 123 3.88 12.87 11.92
C THR A 123 4.75 11.84 11.18
N ALA A 124 5.43 12.26 10.12
CA ALA A 124 6.32 11.37 9.37
C ALA A 124 7.47 10.83 10.24
N ASP A 125 7.92 11.63 11.21
CA ASP A 125 9.11 11.35 12.05
C ASP A 125 8.75 10.61 13.35
N CYS A 126 7.47 10.30 13.58
CA CYS A 126 7.10 9.51 14.75
C CYS A 126 7.80 8.14 14.73
N PRO A 127 8.24 7.63 15.88
CA PRO A 127 8.86 6.32 15.98
C PRO A 127 7.86 5.22 15.59
N PHE A 128 8.38 4.12 15.05
CA PHE A 128 7.59 2.93 14.77
C PHE A 128 7.05 2.33 16.08
N ASN A 129 5.74 2.04 16.09
CA ASN A 129 5.04 1.38 17.19
C ASN A 129 3.93 0.44 16.66
N PRO A 130 4.25 -0.50 15.75
CA PRO A 130 3.27 -1.40 15.17
C PRO A 130 2.73 -2.39 16.22
N GLN A 131 1.40 -2.65 16.22
CA GLN A 131 0.72 -3.44 17.25
C GLN A 131 0.17 -4.78 16.72
N ASP A 132 0.10 -4.99 15.41
CA ASP A 132 -0.41 -6.23 14.81
C ASP A 132 0.55 -6.79 13.75
N PRO A 133 0.44 -8.09 13.38
CA PRO A 133 1.31 -8.73 12.38
C PRO A 133 1.38 -7.99 11.05
N TYR A 134 0.27 -7.40 10.60
CA TYR A 134 0.23 -6.59 9.38
C TYR A 134 1.10 -5.34 9.51
N SER A 135 0.88 -4.55 10.56
CA SER A 135 1.64 -3.31 10.78
C SER A 135 3.12 -3.56 11.05
N ILE A 136 3.45 -4.65 11.75
CA ILE A 136 4.85 -5.09 11.94
C ILE A 136 5.49 -5.37 10.57
N SER A 137 4.86 -6.16 9.70
CA SER A 137 5.40 -6.48 8.38
C SER A 137 5.57 -5.25 7.49
N LYS A 138 4.66 -4.27 7.59
CA LYS A 138 4.77 -3.00 6.84
C LYS A 138 5.91 -2.13 7.38
N ALA A 139 6.08 -2.04 8.70
CA ALA A 139 7.19 -1.29 9.32
C ALA A 139 8.55 -1.90 8.96
N GLU A 140 8.69 -3.22 8.99
CA GLU A 140 9.91 -3.91 8.55
C GLU A 140 10.23 -3.64 7.08
N ALA A 141 9.20 -3.61 6.21
CA ALA A 141 9.39 -3.25 4.80
C ALA A 141 9.87 -1.80 4.64
N GLU A 142 9.29 -0.84 5.37
CA GLU A 142 9.74 0.56 5.35
C GLU A 142 11.20 0.69 5.76
N ILE A 143 11.59 0.06 6.87
CA ILE A 143 12.98 0.08 7.37
C ILE A 143 13.95 -0.47 6.31
N GLY A 144 13.58 -1.60 5.69
CA GLY A 144 14.38 -2.20 4.63
C GLY A 144 14.49 -1.34 3.37
N LEU A 145 13.38 -0.70 2.96
CA LEU A 145 13.35 0.21 1.81
C LEU A 145 14.17 1.47 2.05
N LEU A 146 14.09 2.07 3.25
CA LEU A 146 14.90 3.24 3.62
C LEU A 146 16.40 2.89 3.66
N LYS A 147 16.75 1.69 4.16
CA LYS A 147 18.13 1.19 4.09
C LYS A 147 18.60 1.01 2.65
N LEU A 148 17.75 0.49 1.77
CA LEU A 148 18.06 0.33 0.35
C LEU A 148 18.28 1.69 -0.32
N ALA A 149 17.41 2.67 -0.07
CA ALA A 149 17.53 4.03 -0.61
C ALA A 149 18.87 4.69 -0.26
N LYS A 150 19.34 4.50 0.99
CA LYS A 150 20.65 5.03 1.43
C LYS A 150 21.84 4.42 0.68
N ASN A 151 21.70 3.22 0.14
CA ASN A 151 22.78 2.46 -0.50
C ASN A 151 22.66 2.39 -2.03
N THR A 152 21.65 3.06 -2.62
CA THR A 152 21.40 3.06 -4.06
C THR A 152 20.96 4.44 -4.53
N ASN A 153 20.89 4.65 -5.84
CA ASN A 153 20.34 5.90 -6.43
C ASN A 153 18.81 5.89 -6.56
N MET A 154 18.13 4.83 -6.10
CA MET A 154 16.68 4.72 -6.19
C MET A 154 16.01 5.55 -5.09
N GLN A 155 15.17 6.48 -5.47
CA GLN A 155 14.33 7.23 -4.52
C GLN A 155 13.23 6.35 -3.98
N VAL A 156 13.02 6.37 -2.67
CA VAL A 156 11.93 5.67 -2.01
C VAL A 156 10.95 6.69 -1.43
N VAL A 157 9.68 6.59 -1.83
CA VAL A 157 8.59 7.38 -1.27
C VAL A 157 7.68 6.45 -0.49
N ILE A 158 7.47 6.74 0.78
CA ILE A 158 6.61 5.95 1.67
C ILE A 158 5.34 6.74 1.96
N ILE A 159 4.20 6.17 1.62
CA ILE A 159 2.89 6.76 1.91
C ILE A 159 2.22 5.91 2.99
N ARG A 160 1.86 6.53 4.12
CA ARG A 160 1.19 5.91 5.26
C ARG A 160 -0.27 6.34 5.36
N PRO A 161 -1.17 5.84 4.50
CA PRO A 161 -2.56 6.26 4.52
C PRO A 161 -3.24 5.81 5.82
N PRO A 162 -4.17 6.63 6.37
CA PRO A 162 -5.14 6.17 7.35
C PRO A 162 -6.20 5.28 6.68
N LEU A 163 -7.37 5.11 7.29
CA LEU A 163 -8.47 4.37 6.67
C LEU A 163 -8.86 5.02 5.33
N VAL A 164 -8.73 4.26 4.25
CA VAL A 164 -9.10 4.71 2.90
C VAL A 164 -10.56 4.36 2.64
N TYR A 165 -11.34 5.33 2.18
CA TYR A 165 -12.74 5.13 1.82
C TYR A 165 -13.03 5.58 0.38
N GLY A 166 -14.13 5.10 -0.19
CA GLY A 166 -14.58 5.44 -1.54
C GLY A 166 -15.37 4.32 -2.21
N LYS A 167 -15.71 4.52 -3.48
CA LYS A 167 -16.49 3.53 -4.25
C LYS A 167 -15.74 2.21 -4.37
N GLY A 168 -16.35 1.13 -3.88
CA GLY A 168 -15.75 -0.22 -3.89
C GLY A 168 -14.95 -0.57 -2.64
N VAL A 169 -14.99 0.25 -1.58
CA VAL A 169 -14.39 -0.07 -0.28
C VAL A 169 -14.95 -1.38 0.26
N LYS A 170 -14.09 -2.18 0.89
CA LYS A 170 -14.42 -3.48 1.50
C LYS A 170 -14.26 -3.44 3.02
N GLY A 171 -14.58 -4.56 3.69
CA GLY A 171 -14.35 -4.72 5.12
C GLY A 171 -15.35 -3.96 6.01
N ASN A 172 -14.90 -3.58 7.20
CA ASN A 172 -15.77 -3.04 8.25
C ASN A 172 -16.42 -1.70 7.88
N PHE A 173 -15.73 -0.87 7.08
CA PHE A 173 -16.30 0.40 6.63
C PHE A 173 -17.48 0.18 5.66
N ALA A 174 -17.38 -0.78 4.75
CA ALA A 174 -18.50 -1.16 3.88
C ALA A 174 -19.69 -1.71 4.69
N LYS A 175 -19.42 -2.52 5.73
CA LYS A 175 -20.46 -3.02 6.65
C LYS A 175 -21.15 -1.88 7.37
N LEU A 176 -20.40 -0.89 7.87
CA LEU A 176 -20.94 0.29 8.54
C LEU A 176 -21.84 1.11 7.59
N LEU A 177 -21.37 1.38 6.36
CA LEU A 177 -22.18 2.08 5.34
C LEU A 177 -23.49 1.34 5.05
N LYS A 178 -23.44 0.01 4.94
CA LYS A 178 -24.64 -0.80 4.75
C LYS A 178 -25.61 -0.71 5.94
N LEU A 179 -25.09 -0.74 7.18
CA LEU A 179 -25.91 -0.59 8.38
C LEU A 179 -26.58 0.78 8.45
N THR A 180 -25.84 1.86 8.16
CA THR A 180 -26.41 3.22 8.17
C THR A 180 -27.45 3.41 7.06
N SER A 181 -27.32 2.73 5.92
CA SER A 181 -28.34 2.81 4.84
C SER A 181 -29.66 2.11 5.17
N LEU A 182 -29.71 1.25 6.17
CA LEU A 182 -30.94 0.56 6.60
C LEU A 182 -31.83 1.43 7.51
N SER A 183 -31.41 2.67 7.83
CA SER A 183 -32.13 3.59 8.72
C SER A 183 -32.49 2.98 10.10
N ILE A 184 -31.74 1.98 10.55
CA ILE A 184 -31.90 1.37 11.87
C ILE A 184 -31.18 2.23 12.91
N PRO A 185 -31.80 2.55 14.05
CA PRO A 185 -31.11 3.24 15.14
C PRO A 185 -29.93 2.41 15.63
N LEU A 186 -28.69 2.91 15.46
CA LEU A 186 -27.50 2.25 15.95
C LEU A 186 -27.16 2.80 17.35
N PRO A 187 -26.87 1.94 18.35
CA PRO A 187 -26.56 2.37 19.72
C PRO A 187 -25.12 2.93 19.79
N LEU A 188 -24.80 3.90 18.94
CA LEU A 188 -23.46 4.47 18.82
C LEU A 188 -23.30 5.83 19.52
N ALA A 189 -24.35 6.35 20.17
CA ALA A 189 -24.36 7.70 20.75
C ALA A 189 -23.30 7.93 21.85
N SER A 190 -22.90 6.87 22.57
CA SER A 190 -21.86 6.92 23.60
C SER A 190 -20.42 6.80 23.05
N ILE A 191 -20.26 6.46 21.77
CA ILE A 191 -18.95 6.25 21.17
C ILE A 191 -18.35 7.59 20.75
N LYS A 192 -17.29 8.01 21.45
CA LYS A 192 -16.57 9.27 21.18
C LYS A 192 -15.31 9.06 20.31
N ASN A 193 -15.27 8.01 19.51
CA ASN A 193 -14.14 7.72 18.63
C ASN A 193 -14.03 8.75 17.51
N LYS A 194 -12.79 9.19 17.28
CA LYS A 194 -12.40 9.96 16.08
C LYS A 194 -11.40 9.15 15.28
N ARG A 195 -11.61 9.04 13.97
CA ARG A 195 -10.68 8.36 13.07
C ARG A 195 -10.34 9.27 11.91
N SER A 196 -9.05 9.36 11.60
CA SER A 196 -8.60 9.96 10.35
C SER A 196 -8.96 9.04 9.19
N MET A 197 -9.45 9.63 8.11
CA MET A 197 -9.80 8.93 6.88
C MET A 197 -9.35 9.75 5.68
N VAL A 198 -9.03 9.07 4.58
CA VAL A 198 -8.70 9.69 3.30
C VAL A 198 -9.58 9.11 2.19
N SER A 199 -10.08 9.95 1.30
CA SER A 199 -10.80 9.44 0.13
C SER A 199 -9.84 8.76 -0.84
N ILE A 200 -10.34 7.78 -1.56
CA ILE A 200 -9.53 7.07 -2.57
C ILE A 200 -9.03 8.03 -3.65
N GLU A 201 -9.85 9.03 -4.02
CA GLU A 201 -9.51 10.03 -5.01
C GLU A 201 -8.35 10.91 -4.54
N ASN A 202 -8.36 11.36 -3.29
CA ASN A 202 -7.28 12.16 -2.71
C ASN A 202 -5.98 11.33 -2.58
N LEU A 203 -6.09 10.05 -2.22
CA LEU A 203 -4.92 9.17 -2.17
C LEU A 203 -4.34 8.93 -3.57
N VAL A 204 -5.18 8.73 -4.59
CA VAL A 204 -4.73 8.63 -5.99
C VAL A 204 -4.06 9.93 -6.44
N SER A 205 -4.63 11.10 -6.11
CA SER A 205 -4.03 12.41 -6.42
C SER A 205 -2.65 12.57 -5.78
N LEU A 206 -2.51 12.21 -4.49
CA LEU A 206 -1.22 12.23 -3.80
C LEU A 206 -0.19 11.32 -4.49
N ILE A 207 -0.56 10.09 -4.82
CA ILE A 207 0.34 9.15 -5.51
C ILE A 207 0.74 9.70 -6.88
N THR A 208 -0.21 10.30 -7.62
CA THR A 208 0.06 10.94 -8.91
C THR A 208 1.06 12.10 -8.77
N THR A 209 0.91 12.92 -7.73
CA THR A 209 1.86 13.99 -7.42
C THR A 209 3.26 13.43 -7.16
N CYS A 210 3.35 12.31 -6.44
CA CYS A 210 4.63 11.63 -6.17
C CYS A 210 5.29 11.02 -7.42
N LEU A 211 4.57 10.85 -8.54
CA LEU A 211 5.19 10.46 -9.83
C LEU A 211 6.01 11.61 -10.43
N LEU A 212 5.53 12.84 -10.31
CA LEU A 212 6.01 14.00 -11.05
C LEU A 212 7.04 14.81 -10.27
N HIS A 213 6.85 14.94 -8.97
CA HIS A 213 7.71 15.76 -8.12
C HIS A 213 8.80 14.93 -7.45
N LEU A 214 10.02 15.45 -7.46
CA LEU A 214 11.08 15.01 -6.59
C LEU A 214 10.58 15.23 -5.15
N ALA A 215 10.33 14.17 -4.41
CA ALA A 215 10.05 14.30 -3.00
C ALA A 215 11.32 14.89 -2.35
N TYR A 216 11.22 16.12 -1.87
CA TYR A 216 12.19 16.63 -0.92
C TYR A 216 12.01 15.81 0.37
N VAL A 217 13.00 14.99 0.68
CA VAL A 217 13.13 14.33 1.97
C VAL A 217 13.94 15.25 2.87
#